data_09a76159b7cb649edfd56f0d6a3993bc
#
_entry.id   09a76159b7cb649edfd56f0d6a3993bc
#
_cell.length_a   1.000
_cell.length_b   1.000
_cell.length_c   1.000
_cell.angle_alpha   90.00
_cell.angle_beta   90.00
_cell.angle_gamma   90.00
#
_symmetry.space_group_name_H-M   'P 1'
#
loop_
_entity.id
_entity.type
_entity.pdbx_description
1 polymer ?
#
loop_
_entity_poly.entity_id
_entity_poly.type
_entity_poly.pdbx_seq_one_letter_code
_entity_poly.pdbx_strand_id
1 'polypeptide(L)'
;MKNLLVRSIYKIKSTQWFRDRADEGDIYQHYMQMHKISLDSFKQHLQGDWEFVFFNKEVDDIQQVFQDHFFELYDLWKQGNNILYCGPDNLMIKPTKFFGEYNDFRMFNYTDPKSFNGIEHFLNADVRYYSADMNPDTWTEPLKQAENWDFSEWNTEQIILNKMLWNQEGRTPQNTIIPKMAYQAHGVWLTNDINQHIQRANAWNGCAIQDSHIIHLHGSRNAPNKLELMKVLHREFNENT
;
A
#
# COMPACT_ATOMS: atom_id res chain seq x y z
N MET A 1 0.64 -21.51 11.20
CA MET A 1 1.19 -20.21 10.75
C MET A 1 1.36 -20.27 9.25
N LYS A 2 0.74 -19.32 8.54
CA LYS A 2 0.85 -19.17 7.09
C LYS A 2 1.43 -17.80 6.77
N ASN A 3 2.00 -17.66 5.59
CA ASN A 3 2.39 -16.38 5.02
C ASN A 3 1.31 -15.96 4.02
N LEU A 4 0.70 -14.81 4.23
CA LEU A 4 -0.43 -14.34 3.44
C LEU A 4 -0.06 -13.06 2.71
N LEU A 5 -0.15 -13.06 1.37
CA LEU A 5 -0.26 -11.82 0.60
C LEU A 5 -1.74 -11.41 0.60
N VAL A 6 -2.06 -10.30 1.25
CA VAL A 6 -3.44 -9.83 1.42
C VAL A 6 -3.67 -8.56 0.62
N ARG A 7 -4.82 -8.49 0.01
CA ARG A 7 -5.27 -7.31 -0.75
C ARG A 7 -6.76 -7.11 -0.59
N SER A 8 -7.18 -5.85 -0.60
CA SER A 8 -8.60 -5.49 -0.58
C SER A 8 -8.93 -4.48 -1.67
N ILE A 9 -10.08 -4.67 -2.33
CA ILE A 9 -10.70 -3.70 -3.24
C ILE A 9 -12.19 -3.73 -2.96
N TYR A 10 -12.74 -2.64 -2.45
CA TYR A 10 -14.15 -2.53 -2.12
C TYR A 10 -14.88 -1.70 -3.17
N LYS A 11 -16.07 -2.15 -3.53
CA LYS A 11 -16.98 -1.36 -4.36
C LYS A 11 -17.88 -0.53 -3.45
N ILE A 12 -17.69 0.77 -3.44
CA ILE A 12 -18.44 1.68 -2.57
C ILE A 12 -19.74 2.08 -3.27
N LYS A 13 -20.89 1.92 -2.59
CA LYS A 13 -22.21 2.31 -3.11
C LYS A 13 -22.42 3.84 -3.09
N SER A 14 -21.88 4.50 -2.05
CA SER A 14 -22.02 5.95 -1.89
C SER A 14 -21.27 6.69 -2.99
N THR A 15 -21.99 7.53 -3.73
CA THR A 15 -21.40 8.40 -4.75
C THR A 15 -20.72 9.64 -4.16
N GLN A 16 -20.88 9.87 -2.85
CA GLN A 16 -20.43 11.12 -2.21
C GLN A 16 -18.90 11.26 -2.23
N TRP A 17 -18.17 10.15 -2.05
CA TRP A 17 -16.71 10.10 -2.15
C TRP A 17 -16.19 10.29 -3.57
N PHE A 18 -17.00 9.98 -4.60
CA PHE A 18 -16.62 10.03 -6.01
C PHE A 18 -17.19 11.25 -6.76
N ARG A 19 -17.91 12.14 -6.10
CA ARG A 19 -18.52 13.32 -6.78
C ARG A 19 -17.50 14.20 -7.50
N ASP A 20 -16.30 14.31 -6.93
CA ASP A 20 -15.20 15.09 -7.52
C ASP A 20 -14.40 14.30 -8.57
N ARG A 21 -14.85 13.10 -8.92
CA ARG A 21 -14.16 12.14 -9.81
C ARG A 21 -15.06 11.56 -10.90
N ALA A 22 -16.14 12.22 -11.19
CA ALA A 22 -17.11 11.75 -12.21
C ALA A 22 -16.50 11.62 -13.62
N ASP A 23 -15.38 12.28 -13.87
CA ASP A 23 -14.61 12.24 -15.10
C ASP A 23 -13.58 11.08 -15.16
N GLU A 24 -13.33 10.39 -14.05
CA GLU A 24 -12.36 9.28 -13.98
C GLU A 24 -12.95 7.93 -14.45
N GLY A 25 -14.22 7.89 -14.85
CA GLY A 25 -14.89 6.66 -15.29
C GLY A 25 -15.13 5.67 -14.15
N ASP A 26 -15.10 4.37 -14.46
CA ASP A 26 -15.31 3.31 -13.46
C ASP A 26 -14.00 3.04 -12.69
N ILE A 27 -13.81 3.78 -11.60
CA ILE A 27 -12.62 3.68 -10.74
C ILE A 27 -12.44 2.25 -10.20
N TYR A 28 -13.52 1.57 -9.81
CA TYR A 28 -13.45 0.19 -9.33
C TYR A 28 -12.86 -0.74 -10.40
N GLN A 29 -13.29 -0.62 -11.66
CA GLN A 29 -12.75 -1.43 -12.74
C GLN A 29 -11.29 -1.12 -13.04
N HIS A 30 -10.86 0.14 -12.93
CA HIS A 30 -9.44 0.50 -13.05
C HIS A 30 -8.60 -0.19 -11.97
N TYR A 31 -9.05 -0.16 -10.71
CA TYR A 31 -8.36 -0.84 -9.62
C TYR A 31 -8.37 -2.36 -9.78
N MET A 32 -9.44 -2.97 -10.31
CA MET A 32 -9.48 -4.41 -10.62
C MET A 32 -8.50 -4.79 -11.73
N GLN A 33 -8.27 -3.93 -12.72
CA GLN A 33 -7.25 -4.16 -13.74
C GLN A 33 -5.84 -4.01 -13.17
N MET A 34 -5.57 -2.95 -12.37
CA MET A 34 -4.30 -2.78 -11.68
C MET A 34 -4.00 -3.96 -10.76
N HIS A 35 -5.00 -4.48 -10.04
CA HIS A 35 -4.88 -5.67 -9.21
C HIS A 35 -4.31 -6.87 -9.97
N LYS A 36 -4.80 -7.15 -11.18
CA LYS A 36 -4.31 -8.28 -11.98
C LYS A 36 -2.84 -8.11 -12.33
N ILE A 37 -2.47 -6.94 -12.86
CA ILE A 37 -1.08 -6.62 -13.23
C ILE A 37 -0.17 -6.70 -11.99
N SER A 38 -0.59 -6.11 -10.89
CA SER A 38 0.14 -6.14 -9.62
C SER A 38 0.33 -7.57 -9.12
N LEU A 39 -0.73 -8.38 -9.09
CA LEU A 39 -0.64 -9.75 -8.61
C LEU A 39 0.35 -10.58 -9.44
N ASP A 40 0.39 -10.38 -10.75
CA ASP A 40 1.34 -11.06 -11.62
C ASP A 40 2.78 -10.65 -11.29
N SER A 41 3.06 -9.37 -11.03
CA SER A 41 4.38 -8.91 -10.60
C SER A 41 4.81 -9.50 -9.25
N PHE A 42 3.86 -9.64 -8.29
CA PHE A 42 4.15 -10.28 -7.00
C PHE A 42 4.41 -11.78 -7.16
N LYS A 43 3.71 -12.48 -8.03
CA LYS A 43 3.97 -13.90 -8.32
C LYS A 43 5.37 -14.13 -8.90
N GLN A 44 5.90 -13.17 -9.66
CA GLN A 44 7.24 -13.25 -10.23
C GLN A 44 8.35 -12.98 -9.21
N HIS A 45 8.12 -12.08 -8.27
CA HIS A 45 9.20 -11.51 -7.46
C HIS A 45 9.07 -11.73 -5.95
N LEU A 46 7.87 -12.02 -5.41
CA LEU A 46 7.71 -12.30 -3.98
C LEU A 46 8.26 -13.68 -3.65
N GLN A 47 9.33 -13.69 -2.83
CA GLN A 47 10.04 -14.91 -2.47
C GLN A 47 9.45 -15.59 -1.24
N GLY A 48 9.57 -16.92 -1.21
CA GLY A 48 9.08 -17.80 -0.15
C GLY A 48 7.69 -18.37 -0.46
N ASP A 49 7.23 -19.26 0.40
CA ASP A 49 5.88 -19.83 0.30
C ASP A 49 4.85 -18.86 0.86
N TRP A 50 3.80 -18.59 0.11
CA TRP A 50 2.71 -17.71 0.51
C TRP A 50 1.40 -18.09 -0.17
N GLU A 51 0.30 -17.72 0.49
CA GLU A 51 -1.06 -17.84 -0.05
C GLU A 51 -1.63 -16.45 -0.33
N PHE A 52 -2.47 -16.33 -1.35
CA PHE A 52 -3.13 -15.07 -1.68
C PHE A 52 -4.51 -15.01 -1.07
N VAL A 53 -4.82 -13.91 -0.38
CA VAL A 53 -6.14 -13.60 0.18
C VAL A 53 -6.64 -12.30 -0.43
N PHE A 54 -7.84 -12.33 -0.99
CA PHE A 54 -8.45 -11.19 -1.64
C PHE A 54 -9.81 -10.86 -1.04
N PHE A 55 -9.91 -9.70 -0.42
CA PHE A 55 -11.17 -9.14 0.04
C PHE A 55 -11.77 -8.26 -1.05
N ASN A 56 -12.89 -8.70 -1.60
CA ASN A 56 -13.62 -7.98 -2.64
C ASN A 56 -15.11 -8.06 -2.36
N LYS A 57 -15.67 -6.98 -1.86
CA LYS A 57 -17.09 -6.87 -1.54
C LYS A 57 -17.63 -5.48 -1.82
N GLU A 58 -18.94 -5.36 -1.86
CA GLU A 58 -19.63 -4.08 -1.91
C GLU A 58 -19.87 -3.59 -0.49
N VAL A 59 -19.62 -2.30 -0.24
CA VAL A 59 -19.79 -1.62 1.03
C VAL A 59 -20.59 -0.33 0.84
N ASP A 60 -21.19 0.16 1.92
CA ASP A 60 -22.09 1.31 1.82
C ASP A 60 -21.31 2.62 1.65
N ASP A 61 -20.22 2.79 2.39
CA ASP A 61 -19.43 4.03 2.38
C ASP A 61 -17.94 3.77 2.65
N ILE A 62 -17.16 4.84 2.65
CA ILE A 62 -15.70 4.81 2.88
C ILE A 62 -15.36 4.43 4.33
N GLN A 63 -16.19 4.77 5.29
CA GLN A 63 -16.00 4.41 6.68
C GLN A 63 -16.01 2.88 6.85
N GLN A 64 -16.97 2.22 6.24
CA GLN A 64 -17.04 0.77 6.23
C GLN A 64 -15.82 0.13 5.55
N VAL A 65 -15.30 0.72 4.47
CA VAL A 65 -14.04 0.25 3.84
C VAL A 65 -12.93 0.13 4.87
N PHE A 66 -12.69 1.18 5.63
CA PHE A 66 -11.57 1.20 6.57
C PHE A 66 -11.81 0.32 7.79
N GLN A 67 -13.04 0.33 8.33
CA GLN A 67 -13.41 -0.56 9.44
C GLN A 67 -13.22 -2.02 9.04
N ASP A 68 -13.83 -2.44 7.94
CA ASP A 68 -13.74 -3.81 7.45
C ASP A 68 -12.29 -4.22 7.19
N HIS A 69 -11.51 -3.33 6.58
CA HIS A 69 -10.12 -3.58 6.29
C HIS A 69 -9.28 -3.85 7.56
N PHE A 70 -9.45 -3.05 8.62
CA PHE A 70 -8.76 -3.28 9.88
C PHE A 70 -9.17 -4.60 10.55
N PHE A 71 -10.48 -4.87 10.62
CA PHE A 71 -10.97 -6.10 11.25
C PHE A 71 -10.62 -7.35 10.45
N GLU A 72 -10.69 -7.32 9.14
CA GLU A 72 -10.28 -8.44 8.28
C GLU A 72 -8.79 -8.77 8.43
N LEU A 73 -7.91 -7.77 8.49
CA LEU A 73 -6.49 -7.98 8.73
C LEU A 73 -6.22 -8.50 10.14
N TYR A 74 -6.89 -7.95 11.15
CA TYR A 74 -6.77 -8.43 12.53
C TYR A 74 -7.22 -9.89 12.67
N ASP A 75 -8.34 -10.26 12.06
CA ASP A 75 -8.87 -11.62 12.11
C ASP A 75 -7.94 -12.64 11.43
N LEU A 76 -7.29 -12.27 10.33
CA LEU A 76 -6.25 -13.10 9.72
C LEU A 76 -5.00 -13.21 10.59
N TRP A 77 -4.55 -12.09 11.17
CA TRP A 77 -3.39 -12.05 12.04
C TRP A 77 -3.61 -12.86 13.33
N LYS A 78 -4.75 -12.72 13.97
CA LYS A 78 -5.14 -13.44 15.20
C LYS A 78 -5.12 -14.97 15.04
N GLN A 79 -5.22 -15.48 13.81
CA GLN A 79 -5.06 -16.89 13.49
C GLN A 79 -3.58 -17.34 13.45
N GLY A 80 -2.63 -16.48 13.80
CA GLY A 80 -1.20 -16.75 13.81
C GLY A 80 -0.56 -16.69 12.44
N ASN A 81 -1.03 -15.83 11.55
CA ASN A 81 -0.48 -15.67 10.21
C ASN A 81 0.42 -14.44 10.10
N ASN A 82 1.48 -14.56 9.31
CA ASN A 82 2.21 -13.42 8.78
C ASN A 82 1.43 -12.80 7.63
N ILE A 83 1.29 -11.48 7.61
CA ILE A 83 0.52 -10.78 6.57
C ILE A 83 1.42 -9.75 5.88
N LEU A 84 1.55 -9.86 4.57
CA LEU A 84 1.98 -8.77 3.70
C LEU A 84 0.74 -8.17 3.04
N TYR A 85 0.34 -6.99 3.47
CA TYR A 85 -0.69 -6.22 2.79
C TYR A 85 -0.05 -5.32 1.73
N CYS A 86 -0.65 -5.31 0.55
CA CYS A 86 -0.19 -4.47 -0.53
C CYS A 86 -1.36 -4.00 -1.39
N GLY A 87 -1.52 -2.70 -1.55
CA GLY A 87 -2.56 -2.11 -2.40
C GLY A 87 -2.51 -2.61 -3.85
N PRO A 88 -3.59 -2.47 -4.60
CA PRO A 88 -3.67 -2.95 -5.99
C PRO A 88 -2.79 -2.14 -6.96
N ASP A 89 -2.36 -0.95 -6.58
CA ASP A 89 -1.57 -0.01 -7.35
C ASP A 89 -0.05 -0.08 -7.02
N ASN A 90 0.40 -1.25 -6.61
CA ASN A 90 1.81 -1.55 -6.36
C ASN A 90 2.34 -2.56 -7.38
N LEU A 91 3.56 -2.35 -7.87
CA LEU A 91 4.32 -3.29 -8.70
C LEU A 91 5.57 -3.75 -7.95
N MET A 92 5.77 -5.04 -7.83
CA MET A 92 7.04 -5.59 -7.40
C MET A 92 7.94 -5.77 -8.63
N ILE A 93 9.16 -5.23 -8.57
CA ILE A 93 10.08 -5.21 -9.73
C ILE A 93 11.40 -5.94 -9.48
N LYS A 94 11.58 -6.44 -8.26
CA LYS A 94 12.76 -7.23 -7.88
C LYS A 94 12.42 -8.36 -6.93
N PRO A 95 13.16 -9.48 -6.98
CA PRO A 95 13.04 -10.54 -6.00
C PRO A 95 13.18 -9.99 -4.58
N THR A 96 12.15 -10.19 -3.76
CA THR A 96 12.08 -9.63 -2.41
C THR A 96 11.48 -10.63 -1.44
N LYS A 97 12.12 -10.78 -0.29
CA LYS A 97 11.64 -11.58 0.81
C LYS A 97 11.10 -10.66 1.92
N PHE A 98 9.91 -10.93 2.39
CA PHE A 98 9.28 -10.26 3.53
C PHE A 98 9.07 -11.22 4.69
N PHE A 99 8.54 -12.40 4.36
CA PHE A 99 8.18 -13.41 5.35
C PHE A 99 9.43 -13.99 6.03
N GLY A 100 9.44 -13.90 7.36
CA GLY A 100 10.56 -14.32 8.19
C GLY A 100 11.73 -13.34 8.30
N GLU A 101 11.62 -12.16 7.67
CA GLU A 101 12.64 -11.10 7.79
C GLU A 101 12.33 -10.13 8.95
N TYR A 102 11.06 -10.05 9.36
CA TYR A 102 10.61 -9.13 10.40
C TYR A 102 9.73 -9.86 11.40
N ASN A 103 9.84 -9.47 12.66
CA ASN A 103 9.06 -9.99 13.80
C ASN A 103 8.10 -8.98 14.41
N ASP A 104 7.78 -7.92 13.67
CA ASP A 104 7.01 -6.78 14.13
C ASP A 104 6.09 -6.23 13.02
N PHE A 105 5.37 -5.14 13.30
CA PHE A 105 4.65 -4.37 12.30
C PHE A 105 5.61 -3.46 11.53
N ARG A 106 5.53 -3.46 10.20
CA ARG A 106 6.33 -2.63 9.29
C ARG A 106 5.51 -1.94 8.23
N MET A 107 5.96 -0.74 7.82
CA MET A 107 5.50 -0.02 6.64
C MET A 107 6.72 0.30 5.78
N PHE A 108 6.56 0.22 4.45
CA PHE A 108 7.70 0.27 3.53
C PHE A 108 7.67 1.44 2.54
N ASN A 109 6.53 2.09 2.38
CA ASN A 109 6.40 3.23 1.48
C ASN A 109 6.75 4.53 2.20
N TYR A 110 7.80 5.18 1.75
CA TYR A 110 8.20 6.48 2.27
C TYR A 110 7.54 7.61 1.48
N THR A 111 6.85 8.51 2.15
CA THR A 111 6.10 9.58 1.47
C THR A 111 6.80 10.93 1.45
N ASP A 112 7.44 11.33 2.53
CA ASP A 112 8.15 12.61 2.63
C ASP A 112 8.98 12.61 3.93
N PRO A 113 10.22 13.11 3.92
CA PRO A 113 10.99 13.32 5.15
C PRO A 113 10.39 14.39 6.08
N LYS A 114 9.32 15.08 5.63
CA LYS A 114 8.67 16.12 6.43
C LYS A 114 7.62 15.52 7.35
N SER A 115 7.42 16.18 8.48
CA SER A 115 6.36 15.85 9.41
C SER A 115 4.97 16.08 8.79
N PHE A 116 4.06 15.14 9.00
CA PHE A 116 2.65 15.27 8.66
C PHE A 116 1.80 15.04 9.91
N ASN A 117 0.90 15.97 10.23
CA ASN A 117 0.06 15.94 11.44
C ASN A 117 0.86 15.64 12.74
N GLY A 118 2.04 16.25 12.90
CA GLY A 118 2.90 16.08 14.06
C GLY A 118 3.67 14.74 14.12
N ILE A 119 3.58 13.91 13.08
CA ILE A 119 4.35 12.68 12.95
C ILE A 119 5.56 12.97 12.07
N GLU A 120 6.75 12.92 12.65
CA GLU A 120 7.99 12.93 11.88
C GLU A 120 8.16 11.61 11.10
N HIS A 121 8.75 11.66 9.91
CA HIS A 121 8.95 10.48 9.07
C HIS A 121 7.65 9.73 8.74
N PHE A 122 6.65 10.44 8.27
CA PHE A 122 5.36 9.86 7.89
C PHE A 122 5.51 8.91 6.70
N LEU A 123 5.05 7.65 6.86
CA LEU A 123 5.10 6.63 5.84
C LEU A 123 3.73 6.41 5.19
N ASN A 124 3.73 6.14 3.90
CA ASN A 124 2.52 5.71 3.19
C ASN A 124 2.18 4.27 3.58
N ALA A 125 0.89 4.00 3.78
CA ALA A 125 0.39 2.75 4.35
C ALA A 125 0.13 1.63 3.33
N ASP A 126 0.41 1.82 2.04
CA ASP A 126 0.00 0.87 1.00
C ASP A 126 0.80 -0.43 0.98
N VAL A 127 2.02 -0.45 1.55
CA VAL A 127 2.80 -1.68 1.71
C VAL A 127 3.10 -1.87 3.18
N ARG A 128 2.50 -2.88 3.78
CA ARG A 128 2.56 -3.16 5.24
C ARG A 128 2.81 -4.62 5.51
N TYR A 129 3.59 -4.89 6.54
CA TYR A 129 3.83 -6.24 7.03
C TYR A 129 3.43 -6.37 8.51
N TYR A 130 2.70 -7.42 8.81
CA TYR A 130 2.29 -7.80 10.17
C TYR A 130 2.89 -9.18 10.46
N SER A 131 3.84 -9.24 11.38
CA SER A 131 4.38 -10.52 11.83
C SER A 131 3.39 -11.26 12.71
N ALA A 132 3.33 -12.59 12.61
CA ALA A 132 2.59 -13.43 13.55
C ALA A 132 3.09 -13.29 14.99
N ASP A 133 4.39 -12.96 15.16
CA ASP A 133 5.07 -12.80 16.47
C ASP A 133 5.00 -11.36 17.02
N MET A 134 4.35 -10.46 16.32
CA MET A 134 4.18 -9.06 16.75
C MET A 134 3.41 -8.98 18.07
N ASN A 135 3.80 -8.03 18.96
CA ASN A 135 3.10 -7.80 20.21
C ASN A 135 1.60 -7.51 19.98
N PRO A 136 0.67 -8.30 20.57
CA PRO A 136 -0.78 -8.10 20.44
C PRO A 136 -1.27 -6.71 20.81
N ASP A 137 -0.62 -6.04 21.76
CA ASP A 137 -0.98 -4.69 22.21
C ASP A 137 -0.86 -3.65 21.08
N THR A 138 -0.07 -3.96 20.05
CA THR A 138 0.05 -3.12 18.84
C THR A 138 -1.29 -2.89 18.14
N TRP A 139 -2.23 -3.83 18.23
CA TRP A 139 -3.57 -3.72 17.66
C TRP A 139 -4.58 -2.96 18.50
N THR A 140 -4.33 -2.79 19.81
CA THR A 140 -5.34 -2.28 20.75
C THR A 140 -5.86 -0.90 20.36
N GLU A 141 -4.98 0.05 20.14
CA GLU A 141 -5.41 1.41 19.77
C GLU A 141 -5.96 1.52 18.33
N PRO A 142 -5.36 0.90 17.30
CA PRO A 142 -5.93 0.87 15.96
C PRO A 142 -7.35 0.31 15.90
N LEU A 143 -7.63 -0.81 16.58
CA LEU A 143 -8.97 -1.41 16.61
C LEU A 143 -9.98 -0.49 17.30
N LYS A 144 -9.63 0.07 18.48
CA LYS A 144 -10.48 1.02 19.19
C LYS A 144 -10.78 2.26 18.36
N GLN A 145 -9.80 2.75 17.61
CA GLN A 145 -10.01 3.88 16.72
C GLN A 145 -10.86 3.48 15.51
N ALA A 146 -10.68 2.32 14.92
CA ALA A 146 -11.51 1.84 13.83
C ALA A 146 -12.99 1.69 14.20
N GLU A 147 -13.31 1.32 15.45
CA GLU A 147 -14.69 1.23 15.95
C GLU A 147 -15.38 2.61 16.08
N ASN A 148 -14.61 3.66 16.41
CA ASN A 148 -15.14 4.97 16.75
C ASN A 148 -14.79 6.06 15.73
N TRP A 149 -14.43 5.71 14.54
CA TRP A 149 -13.78 6.58 13.58
C TRP A 149 -14.69 7.64 12.98
N ASP A 150 -14.23 8.89 13.00
CA ASP A 150 -14.74 9.96 12.16
C ASP A 150 -13.84 10.15 10.92
N PHE A 151 -14.31 9.71 9.77
CA PHE A 151 -13.61 9.83 8.50
C PHE A 151 -13.76 11.19 7.81
N SER A 152 -14.10 12.21 8.55
CA SER A 152 -14.13 13.58 8.03
C SER A 152 -12.78 14.04 7.49
N GLU A 153 -11.68 13.44 8.00
CA GLU A 153 -10.31 13.79 7.58
C GLU A 153 -9.69 12.73 6.66
N TRP A 154 -9.23 13.19 5.52
CA TRP A 154 -8.45 12.42 4.58
C TRP A 154 -7.13 11.95 5.22
N ASN A 155 -6.67 10.72 4.93
CA ASN A 155 -5.47 10.09 5.50
C ASN A 155 -5.54 9.60 6.95
N THR A 156 -6.70 9.57 7.59
CA THR A 156 -6.79 9.14 8.99
C THR A 156 -6.27 7.70 9.19
N GLU A 157 -6.55 6.77 8.25
CA GLU A 157 -5.98 5.42 8.27
C GLU A 157 -4.45 5.45 8.35
N GLN A 158 -3.81 6.25 7.48
CA GLN A 158 -2.35 6.36 7.47
C GLN A 158 -1.81 6.97 8.77
N ILE A 159 -2.52 7.93 9.37
CA ILE A 159 -2.13 8.53 10.66
C ILE A 159 -2.12 7.47 11.75
N ILE A 160 -3.15 6.63 11.84
CA ILE A 160 -3.24 5.57 12.85
C ILE A 160 -2.12 4.55 12.64
N LEU A 161 -1.91 4.10 11.42
CA LEU A 161 -0.87 3.12 11.11
C LEU A 161 0.54 3.68 11.37
N ASN A 162 0.78 4.96 11.12
CA ASN A 162 2.03 5.60 11.50
C ASN A 162 2.20 5.69 13.03
N LYS A 163 1.15 6.02 13.77
CA LYS A 163 1.19 5.97 15.24
C LYS A 163 1.46 4.55 15.73
N MET A 164 0.78 3.55 15.17
CA MET A 164 1.03 2.14 15.46
C MET A 164 2.50 1.75 15.23
N LEU A 165 3.10 2.23 14.14
CA LEU A 165 4.50 1.97 13.82
C LEU A 165 5.46 2.64 14.81
N TRP A 166 5.32 3.94 15.01
CA TRP A 166 6.27 4.74 15.79
C TRP A 166 6.13 4.59 17.30
N ASN A 167 4.99 4.12 17.79
CA ASN A 167 4.77 3.82 19.20
C ASN A 167 5.36 2.49 19.65
N GLN A 168 5.88 1.66 18.75
CA GLN A 168 6.58 0.42 19.11
C GLN A 168 7.92 0.74 19.80
N GLU A 169 8.21 0.03 20.88
CA GLU A 169 9.46 0.21 21.63
C GLU A 169 10.70 0.01 20.73
N GLY A 170 11.69 0.88 20.89
CA GLY A 170 12.95 0.81 20.14
C GLY A 170 12.90 1.26 18.69
N ARG A 171 11.77 1.82 18.22
CA ARG A 171 11.68 2.35 16.85
C ARG A 171 12.44 3.65 16.70
N THR A 172 13.28 3.68 15.68
CA THR A 172 13.96 4.90 15.18
C THR A 172 13.91 4.92 13.66
N PRO A 173 14.04 6.10 13.01
CA PRO A 173 14.10 6.15 11.54
C PRO A 173 15.18 5.24 10.95
N GLN A 174 16.32 5.14 11.60
CA GLN A 174 17.48 4.37 11.13
C GLN A 174 17.23 2.86 11.08
N ASN A 175 16.42 2.31 12.02
CA ASN A 175 16.13 0.88 12.08
C ASN A 175 14.77 0.51 11.47
N THR A 176 13.94 1.48 11.13
CA THR A 176 12.56 1.28 10.69
C THR A 176 12.38 1.56 9.21
N ILE A 177 12.98 2.65 8.70
CA ILE A 177 12.89 3.02 7.28
C ILE A 177 13.92 2.22 6.50
N ILE A 178 13.45 1.46 5.53
CA ILE A 178 14.30 0.69 4.61
C ILE A 178 14.42 1.49 3.32
N PRO A 179 15.55 2.15 3.07
CA PRO A 179 15.74 2.94 1.87
C PRO A 179 15.53 2.10 0.61
N LYS A 180 14.88 2.68 -0.40
CA LYS A 180 14.65 2.08 -1.71
C LYS A 180 13.76 0.83 -1.72
N MET A 181 13.16 0.44 -0.58
CA MET A 181 12.22 -0.68 -0.59
C MET A 181 11.00 -0.36 -1.47
N ALA A 182 10.40 0.79 -1.28
CA ALA A 182 9.28 1.24 -2.09
C ALA A 182 9.53 2.65 -2.67
N TYR A 183 9.12 2.80 -3.90
CA TYR A 183 9.32 3.98 -4.72
C TYR A 183 7.96 4.55 -5.12
N GLN A 184 7.79 5.86 -5.07
CA GLN A 184 6.53 6.48 -5.44
C GLN A 184 6.58 7.03 -6.87
N ALA A 185 5.64 6.57 -7.71
CA ALA A 185 5.40 7.11 -9.03
C ALA A 185 4.00 7.76 -9.07
N HIS A 186 3.92 9.01 -9.49
CA HIS A 186 2.67 9.77 -9.42
C HIS A 186 1.97 9.78 -10.78
N GLY A 187 0.74 9.26 -10.84
CA GLY A 187 -0.05 9.15 -12.09
C GLY A 187 -0.30 10.49 -12.79
N VAL A 188 -0.35 11.62 -12.04
CA VAL A 188 -0.49 12.95 -12.64
C VAL A 188 0.71 13.38 -13.49
N TRP A 189 1.85 12.72 -13.33
CA TRP A 189 3.06 13.01 -14.10
C TRP A 189 3.16 12.22 -15.41
N LEU A 190 2.17 11.37 -15.67
CA LEU A 190 2.16 10.60 -16.90
C LEU A 190 2.24 11.53 -18.10
N THR A 191 3.25 11.32 -18.92
CA THR A 191 3.48 11.98 -20.19
C THR A 191 3.55 10.93 -21.27
N ASN A 192 3.52 11.33 -22.55
CA ASN A 192 3.72 10.44 -23.67
C ASN A 192 5.16 9.89 -23.74
N ASP A 193 6.09 10.47 -22.97
CA ASP A 193 7.48 10.05 -22.84
C ASP A 193 7.71 9.45 -21.46
N ILE A 194 7.85 8.13 -21.40
CA ILE A 194 8.09 7.38 -20.16
C ILE A 194 9.42 7.78 -19.49
N ASN A 195 10.45 8.14 -20.26
CA ASN A 195 11.73 8.55 -19.72
C ASN A 195 11.60 9.87 -18.93
N GLN A 196 10.78 10.80 -19.43
CA GLN A 196 10.47 12.04 -18.74
C GLN A 196 9.72 11.80 -17.42
N HIS A 197 8.77 10.84 -17.45
CA HIS A 197 8.07 10.41 -16.24
C HIS A 197 9.04 9.82 -15.21
N ILE A 198 9.89 8.89 -15.63
CA ILE A 198 10.91 8.26 -14.77
C ILE A 198 11.86 9.32 -14.19
N GLN A 199 12.33 10.28 -14.98
CA GLN A 199 13.19 11.36 -14.50
C GLN A 199 12.53 12.21 -13.39
N ARG A 200 11.24 12.58 -13.57
CA ARG A 200 10.48 13.31 -12.56
C ARG A 200 10.33 12.52 -11.27
N ALA A 201 9.98 11.24 -11.41
CA ALA A 201 9.80 10.36 -10.28
C ALA A 201 11.13 10.09 -9.54
N ASN A 202 12.25 9.93 -10.25
CA ASN A 202 13.58 9.79 -9.67
C ASN A 202 13.99 11.04 -8.87
N ALA A 203 13.71 12.24 -9.41
CA ALA A 203 13.96 13.49 -8.72
C ALA A 203 13.13 13.63 -7.44
N TRP A 204 11.86 13.19 -7.47
CA TRP A 204 10.99 13.19 -6.31
C TRP A 204 11.47 12.25 -5.20
N ASN A 205 11.84 11.03 -5.55
CA ASN A 205 12.26 10.01 -4.58
C ASN A 205 13.75 10.14 -4.17
N GLY A 206 14.53 10.97 -4.85
CA GLY A 206 15.97 11.08 -4.62
C GLY A 206 16.75 9.78 -4.92
N CYS A 207 16.18 8.87 -5.69
CA CYS A 207 16.81 7.61 -6.11
C CYS A 207 16.29 7.17 -7.48
N ALA A 208 16.99 6.24 -8.11
CA ALA A 208 16.54 5.68 -9.37
C ALA A 208 15.48 4.58 -9.16
N ILE A 209 14.49 4.53 -10.04
CA ILE A 209 13.38 3.55 -9.97
C ILE A 209 13.89 2.11 -9.98
N GLN A 210 14.90 1.80 -10.78
CA GLN A 210 15.51 0.49 -10.85
C GLN A 210 16.24 0.06 -9.57
N ASP A 211 16.49 0.98 -8.63
CA ASP A 211 17.09 0.65 -7.35
C ASP A 211 16.06 0.15 -6.33
N SER A 212 14.78 0.37 -6.59
CA SER A 212 13.69 0.00 -5.68
C SER A 212 13.25 -1.45 -5.87
N HIS A 213 12.50 -1.98 -4.90
CA HIS A 213 11.92 -3.31 -4.93
C HIS A 213 10.45 -3.27 -5.35
N ILE A 214 9.74 -2.24 -4.88
CA ILE A 214 8.31 -2.04 -5.16
C ILE A 214 8.12 -0.62 -5.71
N ILE A 215 7.26 -0.47 -6.71
CA ILE A 215 6.77 0.82 -7.20
C ILE A 215 5.33 0.99 -6.73
N HIS A 216 5.06 2.03 -5.96
CA HIS A 216 3.71 2.43 -5.59
C HIS A 216 3.24 3.57 -6.50
N LEU A 217 2.13 3.38 -7.18
CA LEU A 217 1.53 4.41 -8.03
C LEU A 217 0.65 5.32 -7.20
N HIS A 218 1.23 6.40 -6.71
CA HIS A 218 0.57 7.37 -5.84
C HIS A 218 -0.46 8.24 -6.59
N GLY A 219 -1.40 8.82 -5.85
CA GLY A 219 -2.40 9.78 -6.38
C GLY A 219 -3.71 9.14 -6.79
N SER A 220 -4.68 9.15 -5.87
CA SER A 220 -6.00 8.53 -6.06
C SER A 220 -6.89 9.21 -7.11
N ARG A 221 -6.59 10.46 -7.48
CA ARG A 221 -7.42 11.27 -8.40
C ARG A 221 -7.15 11.01 -9.89
N ASN A 222 -6.38 9.98 -10.25
CA ASN A 222 -5.97 9.71 -11.63
C ASN A 222 -5.94 8.21 -11.92
N ALA A 223 -7.00 7.49 -11.55
CA ALA A 223 -7.06 6.04 -11.72
C ALA A 223 -6.78 5.57 -13.16
N PRO A 224 -7.32 6.20 -14.23
CA PRO A 224 -6.97 5.84 -15.60
C PRO A 224 -5.48 6.02 -15.92
N ASN A 225 -4.90 7.14 -15.51
CA ASN A 225 -3.47 7.41 -15.75
C ASN A 225 -2.58 6.47 -14.93
N LYS A 226 -2.97 6.12 -13.71
CA LYS A 226 -2.29 5.10 -12.91
C LYS A 226 -2.26 3.76 -13.63
N LEU A 227 -3.39 3.32 -14.17
CA LEU A 227 -3.49 2.07 -14.90
C LEU A 227 -2.58 2.04 -16.13
N GLU A 228 -2.58 3.10 -16.93
CA GLU A 228 -1.71 3.20 -18.10
C GLU A 228 -0.22 3.23 -17.71
N LEU A 229 0.13 4.00 -16.70
CA LEU A 229 1.48 4.02 -16.16
C LEU A 229 1.89 2.63 -15.66
N MET A 230 1.00 1.94 -14.95
CA MET A 230 1.26 0.61 -14.45
C MET A 230 1.54 -0.40 -15.56
N LYS A 231 0.77 -0.36 -16.65
CA LYS A 231 1.00 -1.20 -17.83
C LYS A 231 2.37 -0.96 -18.47
N VAL A 232 2.78 0.31 -18.53
CA VAL A 232 4.09 0.66 -19.11
C VAL A 232 5.22 0.18 -18.21
N LEU A 233 5.13 0.45 -16.90
CA LEU A 233 6.16 0.04 -15.93
C LEU A 233 6.23 -1.50 -15.80
N HIS A 234 5.10 -2.19 -15.86
CA HIS A 234 5.08 -3.65 -15.82
C HIS A 234 5.82 -4.24 -17.04
N ARG A 235 5.57 -3.75 -18.22
CA ARG A 235 6.32 -4.17 -19.43
C ARG A 235 7.81 -3.91 -19.31
N GLU A 236 8.17 -2.73 -18.82
CA GLU A 236 9.58 -2.35 -18.70
C GLU A 236 10.35 -3.22 -17.70
N PHE A 237 9.78 -3.51 -16.55
CA PHE A 237 10.49 -4.14 -15.43
C PHE A 237 10.15 -5.61 -15.21
N ASN A 238 9.09 -6.15 -15.80
CA ASN A 238 8.64 -7.51 -15.55
C ASN A 238 8.56 -8.38 -16.80
N GLU A 239 8.34 -7.81 -18.00
CA GLU A 239 8.23 -8.58 -19.24
C GLU A 239 9.53 -8.59 -20.06
N ASN A 240 10.40 -7.60 -19.87
CA ASN A 240 11.68 -7.47 -20.60
C ASN A 240 12.88 -8.06 -19.82
N THR A 241 12.64 -8.68 -18.66
CA THR A 241 13.64 -9.38 -17.84
C THR A 241 13.48 -10.88 -17.93
#